data_aaa2a5e60b56be2fb791d63b4aaf8ff4
#
_entry.id   aaa2a5e60b56be2fb791d63b4aaf8ff4
#
_cell.length_a   1.000
_cell.length_b   1.000
_cell.length_c   1.000
_cell.angle_alpha   90.00
_cell.angle_beta   90.00
_cell.angle_gamma   90.00
#
_symmetry.space_group_name_H-M   'P 1'
#
loop_
_entity.id
_entity.type
_entity.pdbx_description
1 polymer ?
#
loop_
_entity_poly.entity_id
_entity_poly.type
_entity_poly.pdbx_seq_one_letter_code
_entity_poly.pdbx_strand_id
1 'polypeptide(L)'
;MALNIKKLLVSQPKPASEKSPYFDIAEKYGVEIDFRPFIKVEPLSSKEFRQQRISVLDHTAVIFTARTAIDHFFHLCEELRVAIPETMKYFCMTEAIAVYLQKYIVYRKRKIFYGQTGKADDLVTVIAKHAKEKYLVPVSDVHKDDLFALLDAKKINYTKAVMLSLIHI
;
A
#
# COMPACT_ATOMS: atom_id res chain seq x y z
N MET A 1 -9.52 39.05 -17.76
CA MET A 1 -8.42 39.39 -16.80
C MET A 1 -7.62 38.11 -16.56
N ALA A 2 -6.33 38.13 -16.91
CA ALA A 2 -5.45 37.03 -16.56
C ALA A 2 -5.14 37.11 -15.06
N LEU A 3 -5.50 36.09 -14.30
CA LEU A 3 -5.15 35.95 -12.88
C LEU A 3 -3.63 35.74 -12.78
N ASN A 4 -2.93 36.71 -12.20
CA ASN A 4 -1.51 36.57 -11.95
C ASN A 4 -1.29 35.79 -10.64
N ILE A 5 -1.15 34.48 -10.78
CA ILE A 5 -0.90 33.58 -9.65
C ILE A 5 0.56 33.74 -9.24
N LYS A 6 0.81 34.16 -8.01
CA LYS A 6 2.15 34.34 -7.44
C LYS A 6 2.56 33.18 -6.52
N LYS A 7 1.59 32.48 -5.93
CA LYS A 7 1.82 31.45 -4.94
C LYS A 7 0.86 30.27 -5.11
N LEU A 8 1.38 29.05 -4.99
CA LEU A 8 0.62 27.80 -5.02
C LEU A 8 0.81 27.05 -3.71
N LEU A 9 -0.27 26.51 -3.19
CA LEU A 9 -0.26 25.58 -2.06
C LEU A 9 -0.45 24.15 -2.58
N VAL A 10 0.48 23.26 -2.27
CA VAL A 10 0.41 21.85 -2.62
C VAL A 10 0.24 21.01 -1.35
N SER A 11 -0.87 20.29 -1.24
CA SER A 11 -1.22 19.48 -0.08
C SER A 11 -0.48 18.13 -0.04
N GLN A 12 0.79 18.13 -0.41
CA GLN A 12 1.65 16.96 -0.42
C GLN A 12 2.99 17.28 0.24
N PRO A 13 3.73 16.27 0.73
CA PRO A 13 5.11 16.48 1.18
C PRO A 13 5.98 17.04 0.06
N LYS A 14 6.93 17.86 0.44
CA LYS A 14 7.92 18.39 -0.53
C LYS A 14 8.65 17.21 -1.19
N PRO A 15 8.72 17.15 -2.53
CA PRO A 15 9.45 16.11 -3.23
C PRO A 15 10.92 16.07 -2.80
N ALA A 16 11.45 14.88 -2.58
CA ALA A 16 12.86 14.68 -2.26
C ALA A 16 13.79 14.86 -3.47
N SER A 17 13.25 14.69 -4.69
CA SER A 17 14.01 14.85 -5.93
C SER A 17 13.85 16.24 -6.50
N GLU A 18 14.96 16.89 -6.82
CA GLU A 18 14.99 18.18 -7.53
C GLU A 18 14.42 18.09 -8.96
N LYS A 19 14.28 16.90 -9.51
CA LYS A 19 13.68 16.65 -10.83
C LYS A 19 12.14 16.56 -10.80
N SER A 20 11.51 16.97 -9.72
CA SER A 20 10.05 16.98 -9.63
C SER A 20 9.44 18.02 -10.56
N PRO A 21 8.36 17.72 -11.29
CA PRO A 21 7.65 18.67 -12.17
C PRO A 21 7.20 19.95 -11.46
N TYR A 22 7.04 19.93 -10.15
CA TYR A 22 6.68 21.12 -9.36
C TYR A 22 7.75 22.21 -9.42
N PHE A 23 9.03 21.82 -9.42
CA PHE A 23 10.13 22.79 -9.49
C PHE A 23 10.25 23.42 -10.88
N ASP A 24 10.02 22.62 -11.93
CA ASP A 24 9.98 23.11 -13.31
C ASP A 24 8.84 24.13 -13.51
N ILE A 25 7.68 23.88 -12.90
CA ILE A 25 6.53 24.80 -12.94
C ILE A 25 6.85 26.07 -12.18
N ALA A 26 7.46 25.97 -10.99
CA ALA A 26 7.85 27.13 -10.19
C ALA A 26 8.79 28.07 -10.96
N GLU A 27 9.82 27.50 -11.60
CA GLU A 27 10.80 28.23 -12.39
C GLU A 27 10.18 28.85 -13.65
N LYS A 28 9.44 28.02 -14.42
CA LYS A 28 8.87 28.44 -15.70
C LYS A 28 7.87 29.58 -15.57
N TYR A 29 7.07 29.59 -14.50
CA TYR A 29 5.99 30.57 -14.30
C TYR A 29 6.30 31.61 -13.22
N GLY A 30 7.46 31.56 -12.59
CA GLY A 30 7.82 32.47 -11.52
C GLY A 30 6.90 32.41 -10.31
N VAL A 31 6.43 31.20 -9.97
CA VAL A 31 5.44 30.95 -8.91
C VAL A 31 6.14 30.33 -7.70
N GLU A 32 5.85 30.87 -6.52
CA GLU A 32 6.28 30.24 -5.26
C GLU A 32 5.38 29.04 -4.95
N ILE A 33 5.98 27.89 -4.64
CA ILE A 33 5.23 26.69 -4.23
C ILE A 33 5.49 26.40 -2.76
N ASP A 34 4.41 26.39 -1.97
CA ASP A 34 4.40 26.01 -0.56
C ASP A 34 3.82 24.58 -0.43
N PHE A 35 4.65 23.66 0.06
CA PHE A 35 4.25 22.27 0.29
C PHE A 35 3.79 22.09 1.74
N ARG A 36 2.52 21.76 1.91
CA ARG A 36 1.93 21.49 3.22
C ARG A 36 1.10 20.22 3.18
N PRO A 37 1.65 19.08 3.64
CA PRO A 37 0.86 17.86 3.76
C PRO A 37 -0.20 18.05 4.84
N PHE A 38 -1.46 17.78 4.51
CA PHE A 38 -2.56 17.77 5.47
C PHE A 38 -2.89 16.37 5.99
N ILE A 39 -2.24 15.36 5.41
CA ILE A 39 -2.43 13.96 5.75
C ILE A 39 -1.06 13.34 5.99
N LYS A 40 -0.94 12.59 7.06
CA LYS A 40 0.22 11.77 7.38
C LYS A 40 -0.24 10.32 7.57
N VAL A 41 0.49 9.38 7.00
CA VAL A 41 0.28 7.96 7.23
C VAL A 41 1.30 7.50 8.26
N GLU A 42 0.84 6.95 9.37
CA GLU A 42 1.69 6.42 10.43
C GLU A 42 1.47 4.91 10.60
N PRO A 43 2.53 4.15 10.93
CA PRO A 43 2.38 2.75 11.28
C PRO A 43 1.61 2.62 12.59
N LEU A 44 0.74 1.62 12.69
CA LEU A 44 0.23 1.19 13.99
C LEU A 44 1.36 0.56 14.80
N SER A 45 1.34 0.81 16.10
CA SER A 45 2.25 0.12 17.02
C SER A 45 1.91 -1.36 17.12
N SER A 46 2.88 -2.18 17.47
CA SER A 46 2.67 -3.61 17.71
C SER A 46 1.62 -3.88 18.80
N LYS A 47 1.50 -2.98 19.77
CA LYS A 47 0.48 -3.05 20.84
C LYS A 47 -0.93 -2.88 20.28
N GLU A 48 -1.15 -1.87 19.45
CA GLU A 48 -2.45 -1.61 18.81
C GLU A 48 -2.82 -2.73 17.85
N PHE A 49 -1.87 -3.23 17.06
CA PHE A 49 -2.11 -4.35 16.16
C PHE A 49 -2.55 -5.62 16.91
N ARG A 50 -1.94 -5.93 18.06
CA ARG A 50 -2.32 -7.09 18.89
C ARG A 50 -3.76 -7.04 19.36
N GLN A 51 -4.36 -5.86 19.51
CA GLN A 51 -5.77 -5.69 19.90
C GLN A 51 -6.73 -6.25 18.85
N GLN A 52 -6.32 -6.32 17.58
CA GLN A 52 -7.13 -6.90 16.50
C GLN A 52 -7.19 -8.43 16.56
N ARG A 53 -6.33 -9.07 17.35
CA ARG A 53 -6.24 -10.54 17.50
C ARG A 53 -6.03 -11.28 16.19
N ILE A 54 -5.29 -10.67 15.26
CA ILE A 54 -4.96 -11.25 13.96
C ILE A 54 -3.56 -11.87 14.05
N SER A 55 -3.45 -13.13 13.62
CA SER A 55 -2.16 -13.82 13.46
C SER A 55 -1.74 -13.82 12.00
N VAL A 56 -0.59 -13.27 11.69
CA VAL A 56 -0.03 -13.28 10.33
C VAL A 56 0.22 -14.73 9.86
N LEU A 57 0.65 -15.60 10.76
CA LEU A 57 1.00 -16.98 10.45
C LEU A 57 -0.20 -17.89 10.16
N ASP A 58 -1.41 -17.46 10.50
CA ASP A 58 -2.65 -18.18 10.14
C ASP A 58 -3.04 -18.00 8.66
N HIS A 59 -2.30 -17.13 7.94
CA HIS A 59 -2.54 -16.82 6.54
C HIS A 59 -1.46 -17.42 5.64
N THR A 60 -1.83 -17.73 4.41
CA THR A 60 -0.95 -18.34 3.41
C THR A 60 -0.53 -17.38 2.31
N ALA A 61 -1.23 -16.25 2.21
CA ALA A 61 -0.99 -15.22 1.22
C ALA A 61 -1.27 -13.81 1.77
N VAL A 62 -0.59 -12.82 1.21
CA VAL A 62 -0.78 -11.39 1.54
C VAL A 62 -1.12 -10.62 0.27
N ILE A 63 -2.09 -9.72 0.35
CA ILE A 63 -2.46 -8.81 -0.75
C ILE A 63 -1.92 -7.41 -0.44
N PHE A 64 -1.11 -6.87 -1.34
CA PHE A 64 -0.57 -5.51 -1.23
C PHE A 64 -1.14 -4.58 -2.30
N THR A 65 -1.75 -3.49 -1.87
CA THR A 65 -2.31 -2.48 -2.75
C THR A 65 -1.38 -1.28 -2.97
N ALA A 66 -0.38 -1.11 -2.10
CA ALA A 66 0.58 0.01 -2.16
C ALA A 66 1.94 -0.40 -1.61
N ARG A 67 2.99 0.33 -2.00
CA ARG A 67 4.35 0.12 -1.46
C ARG A 67 4.44 0.39 0.04
N THR A 68 3.71 1.40 0.52
CA THR A 68 3.62 1.73 1.95
C THR A 68 3.06 0.56 2.76
N ALA A 69 2.09 -0.18 2.24
CA ALA A 69 1.56 -1.38 2.89
C ALA A 69 2.63 -2.47 3.04
N ILE A 70 3.52 -2.62 2.06
CA ILE A 70 4.66 -3.53 2.13
C ILE A 70 5.61 -3.12 3.25
N ASP A 71 6.06 -1.87 3.27
CA ASP A 71 6.99 -1.37 4.28
C ASP A 71 6.45 -1.58 5.70
N HIS A 72 5.19 -1.23 5.93
CA HIS A 72 4.57 -1.35 7.25
C HIS A 72 4.29 -2.80 7.66
N PHE A 73 3.92 -3.66 6.71
CA PHE A 73 3.74 -5.09 6.97
C PHE A 73 5.03 -5.74 7.46
N PHE A 74 6.13 -5.56 6.75
CA PHE A 74 7.41 -6.16 7.14
C PHE A 74 7.96 -5.56 8.42
N HIS A 75 7.84 -4.24 8.60
CA HIS A 75 8.25 -3.59 9.83
C HIS A 75 7.46 -4.10 11.05
N LEU A 76 6.14 -4.23 10.92
CA LEU A 76 5.30 -4.77 11.99
C LEU A 76 5.64 -6.24 12.31
N CYS A 77 5.89 -7.06 11.27
CA CYS A 77 6.32 -8.45 11.48
C CYS A 77 7.65 -8.53 12.23
N GLU A 78 8.59 -7.63 11.94
CA GLU A 78 9.86 -7.52 12.65
C GLU A 78 9.66 -7.14 14.13
N GLU A 79 8.86 -6.11 14.41
CA GLU A 79 8.50 -5.71 15.78
C GLU A 79 7.81 -6.83 16.58
N LEU A 80 6.93 -7.58 15.92
CA LEU A 80 6.22 -8.71 16.51
C LEU A 80 7.09 -9.96 16.61
N ARG A 81 8.30 -9.95 16.06
CA ARG A 81 9.21 -11.10 15.94
C ARG A 81 8.56 -12.28 15.21
N VAL A 82 7.77 -11.99 14.19
CA VAL A 82 7.12 -12.99 13.35
C VAL A 82 8.04 -13.34 12.19
N ALA A 83 8.50 -14.59 12.14
CA ALA A 83 9.22 -15.12 11.00
C ALA A 83 8.23 -15.52 9.89
N ILE A 84 8.25 -14.78 8.77
CA ILE A 84 7.36 -15.05 7.65
C ILE A 84 7.84 -16.32 6.93
N PRO A 85 6.94 -17.33 6.74
CA PRO A 85 7.32 -18.57 6.07
C PRO A 85 7.75 -18.31 4.62
N GLU A 86 8.74 -19.05 4.14
CA GLU A 86 9.14 -19.01 2.73
C GLU A 86 8.04 -19.46 1.77
N THR A 87 7.02 -20.14 2.27
CA THR A 87 5.85 -20.60 1.51
C THR A 87 4.82 -19.48 1.29
N MET A 88 4.93 -18.36 2.00
CA MET A 88 4.03 -17.22 1.88
C MET A 88 3.98 -16.73 0.44
N LYS A 89 2.77 -16.55 -0.09
CA LYS A 89 2.51 -15.99 -1.42
C LYS A 89 2.14 -14.52 -1.31
N TYR A 90 2.44 -13.77 -2.36
CA TYR A 90 2.18 -12.32 -2.40
C TYR A 90 1.41 -11.96 -3.66
N PHE A 91 0.35 -11.19 -3.47
CA PHE A 91 -0.52 -10.70 -4.54
C PHE A 91 -0.49 -9.19 -4.52
N CYS A 92 -0.06 -8.57 -5.61
CA CYS A 92 0.18 -7.14 -5.68
C CYS A 92 -0.72 -6.48 -6.72
N MET A 93 -1.17 -5.26 -6.44
CA MET A 93 -2.04 -4.50 -7.35
C MET A 93 -1.39 -4.30 -8.72
N THR A 94 -0.06 -4.04 -8.74
CA THR A 94 0.71 -3.80 -9.97
C THR A 94 2.04 -4.52 -9.93
N GLU A 95 2.68 -4.66 -11.10
CA GLU A 95 4.04 -5.19 -11.21
C GLU A 95 5.04 -4.34 -10.41
N ALA A 96 4.92 -3.02 -10.45
CA ALA A 96 5.81 -2.11 -9.71
C ALA A 96 5.77 -2.35 -8.19
N ILE A 97 4.61 -2.70 -7.63
CA ILE A 97 4.46 -3.08 -6.23
C ILE A 97 5.09 -4.45 -5.99
N ALA A 98 4.90 -5.40 -6.91
CA ALA A 98 5.49 -6.73 -6.82
C ALA A 98 7.03 -6.68 -6.84
N VAL A 99 7.61 -5.88 -7.72
CA VAL A 99 9.07 -5.67 -7.78
C VAL A 99 9.59 -5.03 -6.49
N TYR A 100 8.83 -4.14 -5.87
CA TYR A 100 9.22 -3.49 -4.62
C TYR A 100 9.42 -4.49 -3.45
N LEU A 101 8.78 -5.66 -3.50
CA LEU A 101 8.99 -6.74 -2.52
C LEU A 101 10.45 -7.20 -2.42
N GLN A 102 11.26 -7.00 -3.46
CA GLN A 102 12.69 -7.35 -3.44
C GLN A 102 13.48 -6.65 -2.32
N LYS A 103 12.95 -5.57 -1.79
CA LYS A 103 13.52 -4.87 -0.63
C LYS A 103 13.54 -5.74 0.63
N TYR A 104 12.60 -6.68 0.75
CA TYR A 104 12.38 -7.47 1.96
C TYR A 104 12.54 -8.97 1.77
N ILE A 105 12.31 -9.49 0.56
CA ILE A 105 12.33 -10.92 0.27
C ILE A 105 13.10 -11.22 -1.02
N VAL A 106 13.54 -12.46 -1.15
CA VAL A 106 14.05 -12.96 -2.44
C VAL A 106 12.89 -13.13 -3.41
N TYR A 107 12.94 -12.41 -4.53
CA TYR A 107 11.90 -12.44 -5.56
C TYR A 107 11.84 -13.81 -6.24
N ARG A 108 10.70 -14.49 -6.11
CA ARG A 108 10.45 -15.79 -6.74
C ARG A 108 9.13 -15.73 -7.50
N LYS A 109 9.18 -15.79 -8.84
CA LYS A 109 8.00 -15.69 -9.72
C LYS A 109 6.84 -16.63 -9.35
N ARG A 110 7.15 -17.82 -8.82
CA ARG A 110 6.14 -18.81 -8.42
C ARG A 110 5.32 -18.42 -7.16
N LYS A 111 5.74 -17.39 -6.44
CA LYS A 111 5.10 -16.93 -5.19
C LYS A 111 4.56 -15.52 -5.27
N ILE A 112 4.88 -14.78 -6.32
CA ILE A 112 4.55 -13.36 -6.47
C ILE A 112 3.67 -13.20 -7.71
N PHE A 113 2.47 -12.70 -7.48
CA PHE A 113 1.44 -12.50 -8.50
C PHE A 113 1.01 -11.04 -8.51
N TYR A 114 0.62 -10.53 -9.65
CA TYR A 114 0.17 -9.13 -9.76
C TYR A 114 -0.85 -8.95 -10.89
N GLY A 115 -1.66 -7.88 -10.76
CA GLY A 115 -2.55 -7.43 -11.81
C GLY A 115 -1.80 -6.67 -12.91
N GLN A 116 -2.30 -6.73 -14.13
CA GLN A 116 -1.68 -6.10 -15.29
C GLN A 116 -2.05 -4.62 -15.45
N THR A 117 -3.28 -4.26 -15.06
CA THR A 117 -3.84 -2.92 -15.33
C THR A 117 -3.81 -1.98 -14.13
N GLY A 118 -3.49 -2.47 -12.93
CA GLY A 118 -3.58 -1.73 -11.69
C GLY A 118 -5.01 -1.54 -11.16
N LYS A 119 -6.00 -2.20 -11.79
CA LYS A 119 -7.39 -2.22 -11.32
C LYS A 119 -7.64 -3.42 -10.39
N ALA A 120 -8.56 -3.24 -9.45
CA ALA A 120 -8.91 -4.29 -8.50
C ALA A 120 -9.50 -5.54 -9.18
N ASP A 121 -10.31 -5.37 -10.23
CA ASP A 121 -10.90 -6.48 -10.99
C ASP A 121 -9.84 -7.42 -11.56
N ASP A 122 -8.77 -6.87 -12.08
CA ASP A 122 -7.69 -7.62 -12.68
C ASP A 122 -6.92 -8.44 -11.62
N LEU A 123 -6.61 -7.82 -10.49
CA LEU A 123 -5.99 -8.51 -9.37
C LEU A 123 -6.90 -9.63 -8.82
N VAL A 124 -8.19 -9.36 -8.67
CA VAL A 124 -9.16 -10.37 -8.17
C VAL A 124 -9.28 -11.55 -9.13
N THR A 125 -9.15 -11.33 -10.43
CA THR A 125 -9.10 -12.41 -11.43
C THR A 125 -7.91 -13.34 -11.19
N VAL A 126 -6.75 -12.78 -10.84
CA VAL A 126 -5.55 -13.56 -10.49
C VAL A 126 -5.77 -14.29 -9.16
N ILE A 127 -6.31 -13.62 -8.15
CA ILE A 127 -6.62 -14.19 -6.82
C ILE A 127 -7.60 -15.36 -6.94
N ALA A 128 -8.62 -15.26 -7.79
CA ALA A 128 -9.62 -16.31 -7.98
C ALA A 128 -9.02 -17.64 -8.45
N LYS A 129 -7.90 -17.61 -9.17
CA LYS A 129 -7.14 -18.81 -9.55
C LYS A 129 -6.47 -19.49 -8.36
N HIS A 130 -6.33 -18.79 -7.24
CA HIS A 130 -5.73 -19.24 -5.98
C HIS A 130 -6.72 -19.15 -4.82
N ALA A 131 -7.98 -19.43 -5.04
CA ALA A 131 -9.08 -19.24 -4.08
C ALA A 131 -8.95 -20.07 -2.78
N LYS A 132 -8.07 -21.07 -2.75
CA LYS A 132 -7.80 -21.89 -1.56
C LYS A 132 -6.90 -21.24 -0.53
N GLU A 133 -6.22 -20.15 -0.91
CA GLU A 133 -5.34 -19.41 0.00
C GLU A 133 -6.14 -18.65 1.05
N LYS A 134 -5.53 -18.45 2.21
CA LYS A 134 -6.05 -17.57 3.26
C LYS A 134 -5.33 -16.24 3.16
N TYR A 135 -6.04 -15.22 2.71
CA TYR A 135 -5.45 -13.92 2.41
C TYR A 135 -5.45 -12.99 3.63
N LEU A 136 -4.30 -12.38 3.89
CA LEU A 136 -4.18 -11.23 4.78
C LEU A 136 -4.08 -9.97 3.91
N VAL A 137 -4.85 -8.94 4.24
CA VAL A 137 -4.83 -7.68 3.50
C VAL A 137 -4.45 -6.55 4.44
N PRO A 138 -3.19 -6.09 4.43
CA PRO A 138 -2.77 -4.89 5.14
C PRO A 138 -3.49 -3.66 4.59
N VAL A 139 -4.17 -2.93 5.48
CA VAL A 139 -4.94 -1.73 5.14
C VAL A 139 -4.64 -0.60 6.12
N SER A 140 -4.99 0.64 5.75
CA SER A 140 -5.11 1.73 6.71
C SER A 140 -6.49 1.69 7.37
N ASP A 141 -6.64 2.38 8.49
CA ASP A 141 -7.91 2.59 9.17
C ASP A 141 -8.97 3.24 8.25
N VAL A 142 -8.52 4.09 7.33
CA VAL A 142 -9.33 4.67 6.25
C VAL A 142 -8.89 4.09 4.92
N HIS A 143 -9.74 3.31 4.27
CA HIS A 143 -9.46 2.66 2.98
C HIS A 143 -10.72 2.54 2.11
N LYS A 144 -10.51 2.29 0.82
CA LYS A 144 -11.60 2.01 -0.12
C LYS A 144 -12.03 0.55 -0.04
N ASP A 145 -13.31 0.29 -0.20
CA ASP A 145 -13.89 -1.06 -0.12
C ASP A 145 -14.05 -1.76 -1.47
N ASP A 146 -13.66 -1.14 -2.57
CA ASP A 146 -13.84 -1.68 -3.92
C ASP A 146 -13.22 -3.09 -4.09
N LEU A 147 -11.98 -3.25 -3.61
CA LEU A 147 -11.29 -4.56 -3.65
C LEU A 147 -12.05 -5.61 -2.84
N PHE A 148 -12.53 -5.24 -1.66
CA PHE A 148 -13.20 -6.17 -0.74
C PHE A 148 -14.56 -6.60 -1.26
N ALA A 149 -15.31 -5.71 -1.89
CA ALA A 149 -16.56 -6.04 -2.55
C ALA A 149 -16.36 -7.11 -3.65
N LEU A 150 -15.28 -6.99 -4.43
CA LEU A 150 -14.92 -7.97 -5.45
C LEU A 150 -14.46 -9.31 -4.86
N LEU A 151 -13.69 -9.29 -3.77
CA LEU A 151 -13.28 -10.49 -3.05
C LEU A 151 -14.48 -11.23 -2.46
N ASP A 152 -15.43 -10.51 -1.88
CA ASP A 152 -16.68 -11.07 -1.33
C ASP A 152 -17.53 -11.69 -2.45
N ALA A 153 -17.67 -11.02 -3.59
CA ALA A 153 -18.39 -11.54 -4.75
C ALA A 153 -17.81 -12.86 -5.28
N LYS A 154 -16.50 -13.06 -5.15
CA LYS A 154 -15.79 -14.29 -5.51
C LYS A 154 -15.67 -15.30 -4.37
N LYS A 155 -16.24 -15.01 -3.20
CA LYS A 155 -16.18 -15.84 -2.00
C LYS A 155 -14.74 -16.18 -1.57
N ILE A 156 -13.84 -15.23 -1.70
CA ILE A 156 -12.44 -15.37 -1.29
C ILE A 156 -12.33 -15.19 0.22
N ASN A 157 -11.58 -16.06 0.87
CA ASN A 157 -11.31 -15.97 2.31
C ASN A 157 -10.19 -14.98 2.58
N TYR A 158 -10.50 -13.82 3.17
CA TYR A 158 -9.54 -12.79 3.51
C TYR A 158 -9.79 -12.20 4.90
N THR A 159 -8.75 -11.61 5.47
CA THR A 159 -8.79 -10.86 6.72
C THR A 159 -8.18 -9.49 6.49
N LYS A 160 -8.92 -8.42 6.81
CA LYS A 160 -8.38 -7.06 6.85
C LYS A 160 -7.51 -6.89 8.09
N ALA A 161 -6.28 -6.48 7.90
CA ALA A 161 -5.36 -6.18 8.99
C ALA A 161 -5.00 -4.69 8.96
N VAL A 162 -5.53 -3.92 9.90
CA VAL A 162 -5.20 -2.49 10.00
C VAL A 162 -3.78 -2.37 10.52
N MET A 163 -2.88 -1.89 9.68
CA MET A 163 -1.46 -1.71 9.99
C MET A 163 -1.00 -0.26 9.89
N LEU A 164 -1.86 0.60 9.39
CA LEU A 164 -1.62 2.00 9.10
C LEU A 164 -2.74 2.85 9.66
N SER A 165 -2.42 4.03 10.15
CA SER A 165 -3.39 5.06 10.49
C SER A 165 -3.17 6.30 9.63
N LEU A 166 -4.27 6.86 9.14
CA LEU A 166 -4.28 8.07 8.35
C LEU A 166 -4.63 9.24 9.27
N ILE A 167 -3.62 10.06 9.56
CA ILE A 167 -3.75 11.19 10.48
C ILE A 167 -3.91 12.48 9.69
N HIS A 168 -4.91 13.28 10.04
CA HIS A 168 -5.04 14.65 9.55
C HIS A 168 -4.18 15.57 10.42
N ILE A 169 -3.33 16.33 9.77
CA ILE A 169 -2.42 17.28 10.44
C ILE A 169 -3.09 18.65 10.50
#